data_dfa077185ac71f029ba15021c8b03921
#
_entry.id   dfa077185ac71f029ba15021c8b03921
#
_cell.length_a   1.000
_cell.length_b   1.000
_cell.length_c   1.000
_cell.angle_alpha   90.00
_cell.angle_beta   90.00
_cell.angle_gamma   90.00
#
_symmetry.space_group_name_H-M   'P 1'
#
loop_
_entity.id
_entity.type
_entity.pdbx_description
1 polymer ?
#
loop_
_entity_poly.entity_id
_entity_poly.type
_entity_poly.pdbx_seq_one_letter_code
_entity_poly.pdbx_strand_id
1 'polypeptide(L)'
;MERAEQWINSQAVRLASLDPGAPHEDLRPLRDRLRDARVVALGASSRGTHELAAVAHRLLRFLVAELGFRSLLLEGDDAASAELDAYVRTGRGDPREVLTGARPFLRTEEVLDAVRWIRSRNERHPGDQVRFALADPDVEPGQELAGIERGLAENTIRWHERTGHKIVYWGGLAHLVNGAARTVSPGALTHRNAGSYLRERFGAGYVPVGLTFHEGHEVPASPADFAEAVLAAGPAAYVLDLHADAPADVRAWLDAPTRTRLIGPDYDPADDASYHLSGGSLAEWLDLVVHVRDVGAARLLR
;
A
#
# COMPACT_ATOMS: atom_id res chain seq x y z
N MET A 1 15.71 10.25 19.66
CA MET A 1 14.28 10.45 19.37
C MET A 1 13.98 11.89 18.96
N GLU A 2 14.26 12.91 19.76
CA GLU A 2 13.99 14.33 19.43
C GLU A 2 14.52 14.78 18.05
N ARG A 3 15.73 14.33 17.65
CA ARG A 3 16.26 14.64 16.31
C ARG A 3 15.52 13.92 15.17
N ALA A 4 15.04 12.71 15.39
CA ALA A 4 14.22 12.02 14.40
C ALA A 4 12.88 12.76 14.19
N GLU A 5 12.26 13.22 15.28
CA GLU A 5 11.03 14.03 15.24
C GLU A 5 11.24 15.37 14.53
N GLN A 6 12.36 16.07 14.79
CA GLN A 6 12.73 17.30 14.09
C GLN A 6 12.98 17.05 12.59
N TRP A 7 13.68 15.97 12.26
CA TRP A 7 13.94 15.58 10.88
C TRP A 7 12.65 15.24 10.14
N ILE A 8 11.76 14.42 10.73
CA ILE A 8 10.44 14.11 10.16
C ILE A 8 9.68 15.39 9.85
N ASN A 9 9.60 16.32 10.81
CA ASN A 9 8.88 17.60 10.62
C ASN A 9 9.50 18.47 9.50
N SER A 10 10.81 18.36 9.26
CA SER A 10 11.51 19.12 8.21
C SER A 10 11.38 18.48 6.82
N GLN A 11 11.28 17.14 6.73
CA GLN A 11 11.23 16.40 5.47
C GLN A 11 9.81 16.00 5.05
N ALA A 12 8.87 16.03 5.99
CA ALA A 12 7.48 15.62 5.73
C ALA A 12 6.82 16.47 4.65
N VAL A 13 6.38 15.83 3.57
CA VAL A 13 5.46 16.41 2.58
C VAL A 13 4.06 16.30 3.16
N ARG A 14 3.54 17.41 3.70
CA ARG A 14 2.20 17.44 4.32
C ARG A 14 1.13 17.17 3.27
N LEU A 15 0.18 16.29 3.59
CA LEU A 15 -1.01 16.07 2.80
C LEU A 15 -2.08 17.09 3.19
N ALA A 16 -2.48 17.91 2.24
CA ALA A 16 -3.52 18.92 2.44
C ALA A 16 -4.91 18.29 2.60
N SER A 17 -5.09 17.10 2.03
CA SER A 17 -6.33 16.34 2.09
C SER A 17 -6.07 14.84 1.89
N LEU A 18 -6.90 13.99 2.48
CA LEU A 18 -6.95 12.55 2.18
C LEU A 18 -8.03 12.22 1.17
N ASP A 19 -8.94 13.18 0.86
CA ASP A 19 -10.01 13.00 -0.13
C ASP A 19 -9.42 12.62 -1.50
N PRO A 20 -9.81 11.47 -2.07
CA PRO A 20 -9.37 11.08 -3.41
C PRO A 20 -9.68 12.10 -4.49
N GLY A 21 -10.74 12.92 -4.32
CA GLY A 21 -11.14 13.97 -5.24
C GLY A 21 -10.30 15.25 -5.17
N ALA A 22 -9.52 15.43 -4.11
CA ALA A 22 -8.73 16.63 -3.92
C ALA A 22 -7.65 16.82 -5.00
N PRO A 23 -7.27 18.07 -5.32
CA PRO A 23 -6.15 18.37 -6.21
C PRO A 23 -4.84 17.72 -5.75
N HIS A 24 -3.88 17.57 -6.68
CA HIS A 24 -2.63 16.82 -6.45
C HIS A 24 -1.42 17.73 -6.15
N GLU A 25 -1.61 19.02 -5.87
CA GLU A 25 -0.52 19.98 -5.69
C GLU A 25 0.47 19.55 -4.58
N ASP A 26 -0.05 19.05 -3.48
CA ASP A 26 0.74 18.56 -2.34
C ASP A 26 1.42 17.21 -2.60
N LEU A 27 1.02 16.48 -3.63
CA LEU A 27 1.67 15.23 -4.08
C LEU A 27 2.77 15.47 -5.13
N ARG A 28 2.83 16.66 -5.75
CA ARG A 28 3.83 16.97 -6.78
C ARG A 28 5.28 16.78 -6.35
N PRO A 29 5.69 17.03 -5.09
CA PRO A 29 7.05 16.75 -4.65
C PRO A 29 7.45 15.27 -4.79
N LEU A 30 6.50 14.33 -4.82
CA LEU A 30 6.76 12.91 -5.01
C LEU A 30 7.03 12.52 -6.48
N ARG A 31 6.81 13.43 -7.43
CA ARG A 31 6.91 13.17 -8.87
C ARG A 31 8.27 12.61 -9.27
N ASP A 32 9.33 13.26 -8.82
CA ASP A 32 10.69 12.87 -9.17
C ASP A 32 11.07 11.50 -8.58
N ARG A 33 10.53 11.18 -7.41
CA ARG A 33 10.76 9.89 -6.74
C ARG A 33 10.01 8.73 -7.41
N LEU A 34 8.84 9.01 -8.03
CA LEU A 34 7.92 8.00 -8.55
C LEU A 34 7.88 7.90 -10.09
N ARG A 35 8.42 8.89 -10.81
CA ARG A 35 8.30 8.96 -12.28
C ARG A 35 8.91 7.77 -13.02
N ASP A 36 10.01 7.21 -12.50
CA ASP A 36 10.73 6.10 -13.12
C ASP A 36 10.30 4.73 -12.56
N ALA A 37 9.38 4.72 -11.58
CA ALA A 37 8.85 3.50 -11.01
C ALA A 37 8.02 2.72 -12.04
N ARG A 38 8.17 1.41 -12.03
CA ARG A 38 7.39 0.43 -12.79
C ARG A 38 6.26 -0.14 -11.95
N VAL A 39 6.53 -0.33 -10.66
CA VAL A 39 5.56 -0.77 -9.67
C VAL A 39 5.66 0.14 -8.46
N VAL A 40 4.56 0.82 -8.11
CA VAL A 40 4.39 1.51 -6.83
C VAL A 40 3.45 0.66 -5.98
N ALA A 41 3.96 0.15 -4.87
CA ALA A 41 3.24 -0.75 -4.00
C ALA A 41 2.72 0.00 -2.77
N LEU A 42 1.41 0.09 -2.62
CA LEU A 42 0.72 0.77 -1.53
C LEU A 42 0.33 -0.27 -0.47
N GLY A 43 1.19 -0.45 0.52
CA GLY A 43 1.07 -1.46 1.57
C GLY A 43 0.39 -0.89 2.82
N ALA A 44 -0.87 -1.24 3.06
CA ALA A 44 -1.59 -0.80 4.25
C ALA A 44 -1.26 -1.65 5.48
N SER A 45 -0.94 -0.99 6.59
CA SER A 45 -0.76 -1.64 7.91
C SER A 45 -2.10 -2.14 8.49
N SER A 46 -3.21 -1.60 8.02
CA SER A 46 -4.58 -2.12 8.21
C SER A 46 -5.41 -1.86 6.97
N ARG A 47 -6.08 -2.89 6.46
CA ARG A 47 -7.00 -2.76 5.32
C ARG A 47 -8.44 -2.42 5.73
N GLY A 48 -8.68 -2.31 7.03
CA GLY A 48 -9.98 -1.96 7.61
C GLY A 48 -10.13 -0.47 7.97
N THR A 49 -9.26 0.42 7.49
CA THR A 49 -9.27 1.85 7.83
C THR A 49 -9.67 2.73 6.65
N HIS A 50 -10.54 3.71 6.93
CA HIS A 50 -11.04 4.66 5.94
C HIS A 50 -9.91 5.52 5.34
N GLU A 51 -9.10 6.15 6.17
CA GLU A 51 -8.10 7.13 5.76
C GLU A 51 -6.98 6.50 4.95
N LEU A 52 -6.52 5.29 5.31
CA LEU A 52 -5.50 4.59 4.51
C LEU A 52 -6.05 4.17 3.15
N ALA A 53 -7.31 3.74 3.08
CA ALA A 53 -7.94 3.42 1.79
C ALA A 53 -8.18 4.68 0.95
N ALA A 54 -8.58 5.80 1.56
CA ALA A 54 -8.78 7.08 0.88
C ALA A 54 -7.47 7.62 0.30
N VAL A 55 -6.37 7.60 1.08
CA VAL A 55 -5.06 8.07 0.59
C VAL A 55 -4.49 7.13 -0.47
N ALA A 56 -4.71 5.80 -0.37
CA ALA A 56 -4.33 4.85 -1.42
C ALA A 56 -5.05 5.18 -2.75
N HIS A 57 -6.36 5.43 -2.69
CA HIS A 57 -7.13 5.87 -3.86
C HIS A 57 -6.62 7.22 -4.39
N ARG A 58 -6.29 8.18 -3.53
CA ARG A 58 -5.74 9.48 -3.94
C ARG A 58 -4.39 9.33 -4.64
N LEU A 59 -3.50 8.50 -4.11
CA LEU A 59 -2.21 8.18 -4.74
C LEU A 59 -2.40 7.44 -6.08
N LEU A 60 -3.34 6.50 -6.17
CA LEU A 60 -3.71 5.85 -7.43
C LEU A 60 -4.09 6.90 -8.49
N ARG A 61 -4.94 7.86 -8.14
CA ARG A 61 -5.35 8.94 -9.06
C ARG A 61 -4.18 9.79 -9.51
N PHE A 62 -3.31 10.18 -8.59
CA PHE A 62 -2.08 10.94 -8.90
C PHE A 62 -1.16 10.16 -9.85
N LEU A 63 -0.88 8.88 -9.55
CA LEU A 63 -0.03 8.02 -10.37
C LEU A 63 -0.59 7.81 -11.79
N VAL A 64 -1.90 7.65 -11.90
CA VAL A 64 -2.58 7.52 -13.19
C VAL A 64 -2.58 8.83 -13.99
N ALA A 65 -2.92 9.93 -13.35
CA ALA A 65 -3.07 11.23 -14.03
C ALA A 65 -1.73 11.87 -14.43
N GLU A 66 -0.73 11.76 -13.55
CA GLU A 66 0.51 12.53 -13.64
C GLU A 66 1.72 11.68 -14.11
N LEU A 67 1.72 10.37 -13.85
CA LEU A 67 2.89 9.52 -14.02
C LEU A 67 2.68 8.32 -14.96
N GLY A 68 1.52 8.21 -15.59
CA GLY A 68 1.26 7.25 -16.64
C GLY A 68 1.05 5.80 -16.18
N PHE A 69 0.65 5.59 -14.93
CA PHE A 69 0.26 4.26 -14.46
C PHE A 69 -1.05 3.83 -15.11
N ARG A 70 -1.13 2.57 -15.59
CA ARG A 70 -2.28 2.05 -16.34
C ARG A 70 -2.78 0.71 -15.84
N SER A 71 -2.21 0.20 -14.74
CA SER A 71 -2.75 -1.00 -14.09
C SER A 71 -2.86 -0.82 -12.60
N LEU A 72 -3.97 -1.32 -12.04
CA LEU A 72 -4.19 -1.53 -10.62
C LEU A 72 -4.18 -3.04 -10.35
N LEU A 73 -3.31 -3.49 -9.46
CA LEU A 73 -3.37 -4.82 -8.88
C LEU A 73 -4.00 -4.70 -7.49
N LEU A 74 -5.15 -5.34 -7.30
CA LEU A 74 -5.77 -5.54 -5.98
C LEU A 74 -5.37 -6.90 -5.47
N GLU A 75 -4.69 -6.91 -4.32
CA GLU A 75 -4.21 -8.14 -3.73
C GLU A 75 -5.36 -9.01 -3.21
N GLY A 76 -5.29 -10.30 -3.56
CA GLY A 76 -5.96 -11.36 -2.83
C GLY A 76 -7.28 -11.87 -3.41
N ASP A 77 -7.75 -11.38 -4.57
CA ASP A 77 -8.95 -11.93 -5.22
C ASP A 77 -8.87 -11.82 -6.75
N ASP A 78 -8.35 -12.89 -7.38
CA ASP A 78 -8.16 -12.91 -8.83
C ASP A 78 -9.47 -12.97 -9.60
N ALA A 79 -10.49 -13.65 -9.06
CA ALA A 79 -11.82 -13.74 -9.67
C ALA A 79 -12.50 -12.38 -9.67
N ALA A 80 -12.52 -11.70 -8.52
CA ALA A 80 -13.04 -10.34 -8.42
C ALA A 80 -12.28 -9.39 -9.35
N SER A 81 -10.95 -9.48 -9.43
CA SER A 81 -10.13 -8.65 -10.30
C SER A 81 -10.49 -8.81 -11.78
N ALA A 82 -10.81 -10.03 -12.24
CA ALA A 82 -11.23 -10.28 -13.62
C ALA A 82 -12.59 -9.65 -13.95
N GLU A 83 -13.57 -9.76 -13.04
CA GLU A 83 -14.88 -9.14 -13.19
C GLU A 83 -14.80 -7.61 -13.12
N LEU A 84 -13.99 -7.06 -12.20
CA LEU A 84 -13.75 -5.62 -12.11
C LEU A 84 -13.05 -5.07 -13.36
N ASP A 85 -12.10 -5.82 -13.95
CA ASP A 85 -11.48 -5.42 -15.22
C ASP A 85 -12.50 -5.35 -16.36
N ALA A 86 -13.40 -6.34 -16.45
CA ALA A 86 -14.49 -6.31 -17.43
C ALA A 86 -15.40 -5.09 -17.21
N TYR A 87 -15.78 -4.80 -15.96
CA TYR A 87 -16.61 -3.64 -15.62
C TYR A 87 -15.92 -2.31 -15.99
N VAL A 88 -14.68 -2.08 -15.57
CA VAL A 88 -14.03 -0.78 -15.83
C VAL A 88 -13.76 -0.54 -17.31
N ARG A 89 -13.66 -1.58 -18.13
CA ARG A 89 -13.48 -1.47 -19.57
C ARG A 89 -14.78 -1.27 -20.33
N THR A 90 -15.83 -1.97 -19.94
CA THR A 90 -17.04 -2.09 -20.76
C THR A 90 -18.30 -1.52 -20.11
N GLY A 91 -18.29 -1.32 -18.79
CA GLY A 91 -19.47 -0.96 -17.99
C GLY A 91 -20.43 -2.12 -17.72
N ARG A 92 -20.06 -3.37 -18.07
CA ARG A 92 -20.90 -4.55 -17.83
C ARG A 92 -20.69 -5.09 -16.43
N GLY A 93 -21.76 -5.50 -15.77
CA GLY A 93 -21.76 -6.03 -14.41
C GLY A 93 -21.98 -4.93 -13.36
N ASP A 94 -22.11 -5.36 -12.10
CA ASP A 94 -22.21 -4.46 -10.95
C ASP A 94 -20.98 -4.63 -10.03
N PRO A 95 -20.11 -3.61 -9.94
CA PRO A 95 -18.92 -3.70 -9.10
C PRO A 95 -19.24 -3.85 -7.61
N ARG A 96 -20.43 -3.41 -7.14
CA ARG A 96 -20.88 -3.62 -5.76
C ARG A 96 -21.13 -5.11 -5.49
N GLU A 97 -21.81 -5.80 -6.40
CA GLU A 97 -22.08 -7.24 -6.26
C GLU A 97 -20.76 -8.03 -6.27
N VAL A 98 -19.84 -7.72 -7.21
CA VAL A 98 -18.52 -8.33 -7.29
C VAL A 98 -17.76 -8.18 -5.96
N LEU A 99 -17.67 -6.93 -5.45
CA LEU A 99 -16.94 -6.67 -4.20
C LEU A 99 -17.63 -7.28 -2.99
N THR A 100 -18.95 -7.36 -2.94
CA THR A 100 -19.69 -8.03 -1.86
C THR A 100 -19.37 -9.53 -1.82
N GLY A 101 -19.13 -10.17 -2.95
CA GLY A 101 -18.68 -11.55 -3.07
C GLY A 101 -17.18 -11.76 -2.84
N ALA A 102 -16.38 -10.70 -2.88
CA ALA A 102 -14.93 -10.75 -2.78
C ALA A 102 -14.43 -11.02 -1.34
N ARG A 103 -13.12 -11.01 -1.15
CA ARG A 103 -12.49 -11.13 0.17
C ARG A 103 -12.91 -10.01 1.12
N PRO A 104 -13.07 -10.25 2.43
CA PRO A 104 -13.64 -9.28 3.38
C PRO A 104 -13.01 -7.89 3.33
N PHE A 105 -11.70 -7.81 3.21
CA PHE A 105 -10.96 -6.54 3.19
C PHE A 105 -11.14 -5.72 1.88
N LEU A 106 -11.77 -6.30 0.85
CA LEU A 106 -12.15 -5.59 -0.38
C LEU A 106 -13.60 -5.09 -0.34
N ARG A 107 -14.42 -5.55 0.63
CA ARG A 107 -15.84 -5.23 0.76
C ARG A 107 -16.09 -3.87 1.38
N THR A 108 -15.49 -2.82 0.81
CA THR A 108 -15.61 -1.45 1.35
C THR A 108 -16.04 -0.45 0.29
N GLU A 109 -16.76 0.60 0.73
CA GLU A 109 -17.17 1.71 -0.15
C GLU A 109 -15.94 2.40 -0.74
N GLU A 110 -14.82 2.47 -0.01
CA GLU A 110 -13.57 3.09 -0.47
C GLU A 110 -12.98 2.36 -1.70
N VAL A 111 -13.00 1.03 -1.70
CA VAL A 111 -12.55 0.23 -2.86
C VAL A 111 -13.55 0.38 -4.00
N LEU A 112 -14.86 0.35 -3.72
CA LEU A 112 -15.91 0.56 -4.72
C LEU A 112 -15.78 1.95 -5.38
N ASP A 113 -15.50 2.99 -4.61
CA ASP A 113 -15.31 4.35 -5.12
C ASP A 113 -14.08 4.43 -6.06
N ALA A 114 -12.99 3.72 -5.74
CA ALA A 114 -11.84 3.62 -6.62
C ALA A 114 -12.17 2.90 -7.95
N VAL A 115 -12.92 1.80 -7.90
CA VAL A 115 -13.39 1.07 -9.09
C VAL A 115 -14.26 1.96 -9.97
N ARG A 116 -15.22 2.65 -9.39
CA ARG A 116 -16.11 3.59 -10.10
C ARG A 116 -15.36 4.75 -10.73
N TRP A 117 -14.37 5.28 -10.01
CA TRP A 117 -13.50 6.33 -10.56
C TRP A 117 -12.72 5.82 -11.78
N ILE A 118 -12.15 4.61 -11.73
CA ILE A 118 -11.45 4.01 -12.88
C ILE A 118 -12.41 3.90 -14.08
N ARG A 119 -13.63 3.41 -13.84
CA ARG A 119 -14.65 3.31 -14.91
C ARG A 119 -14.94 4.68 -15.54
N SER A 120 -15.26 5.69 -14.73
CA SER A 120 -15.55 7.04 -15.20
C SER A 120 -14.37 7.66 -15.95
N ARG A 121 -13.13 7.42 -15.51
CA ARG A 121 -11.93 7.84 -16.24
C ARG A 121 -11.81 7.14 -17.59
N ASN A 122 -12.01 5.84 -17.63
CA ASN A 122 -11.90 5.04 -18.84
C ASN A 122 -12.93 5.44 -19.91
N GLU A 123 -14.14 5.83 -19.49
CA GLU A 123 -15.17 6.38 -20.40
C GLU A 123 -14.71 7.68 -21.07
N ARG A 124 -14.03 8.55 -20.34
CA ARG A 124 -13.47 9.80 -20.86
C ARG A 124 -12.19 9.59 -21.68
N HIS A 125 -11.49 8.48 -21.50
CA HIS A 125 -10.21 8.18 -22.17
C HIS A 125 -10.21 6.75 -22.76
N PRO A 126 -11.07 6.43 -23.76
CA PRO A 126 -11.23 5.06 -24.25
C PRO A 126 -9.97 4.48 -24.91
N GLY A 127 -9.08 5.33 -25.43
CA GLY A 127 -7.78 4.93 -25.99
C GLY A 127 -6.64 4.80 -24.98
N ASP A 128 -6.90 5.10 -23.68
CA ASP A 128 -5.88 5.14 -22.63
C ASP A 128 -6.45 4.63 -21.31
N GLN A 129 -6.95 3.40 -21.31
CA GLN A 129 -7.67 2.82 -20.19
C GLN A 129 -6.75 2.33 -19.07
N VAL A 130 -7.20 2.51 -17.83
CA VAL A 130 -6.66 1.81 -16.65
C VAL A 130 -7.33 0.43 -16.54
N ARG A 131 -6.53 -0.58 -16.29
CA ARG A 131 -6.92 -1.99 -16.21
C ARG A 131 -6.70 -2.53 -14.80
N PHE A 132 -7.45 -3.55 -14.42
CA PHE A 132 -7.00 -4.41 -13.32
C PHE A 132 -5.96 -5.40 -13.83
N ALA A 133 -4.88 -5.59 -13.07
CA ALA A 133 -3.91 -6.64 -13.34
C ALA A 133 -4.53 -7.99 -12.98
N LEU A 134 -4.42 -8.94 -13.90
CA LEU A 134 -5.01 -10.27 -13.75
C LEU A 134 -3.91 -11.29 -13.46
N ALA A 135 -4.25 -12.34 -12.72
CA ALA A 135 -3.40 -13.48 -12.53
C ALA A 135 -3.04 -14.11 -13.90
N ASP A 136 -1.82 -14.60 -14.00
CA ASP A 136 -1.36 -15.32 -15.17
C ASP A 136 -1.73 -16.79 -15.00
N PRO A 137 -2.41 -17.42 -15.99
CA PRO A 137 -2.84 -18.81 -15.88
C PRO A 137 -1.68 -19.82 -15.78
N ASP A 138 -0.47 -19.41 -16.14
CA ASP A 138 0.73 -20.25 -16.05
C ASP A 138 1.45 -20.09 -14.68
N VAL A 139 0.95 -19.23 -13.81
CA VAL A 139 1.44 -19.10 -12.41
C VAL A 139 0.58 -19.97 -11.51
N GLU A 140 1.18 -21.03 -10.98
CA GLU A 140 0.46 -21.89 -10.05
C GLU A 140 0.18 -21.16 -8.72
N PRO A 141 -1.08 -21.18 -8.22
CA PRO A 141 -1.41 -20.65 -6.91
C PRO A 141 -0.65 -21.37 -5.82
N GLY A 142 0.11 -20.64 -5.01
CA GLY A 142 0.78 -21.22 -3.85
C GLY A 142 -0.24 -21.71 -2.80
N GLN A 143 0.01 -22.88 -2.23
CA GLN A 143 -0.81 -23.41 -1.11
C GLN A 143 -0.27 -22.94 0.24
N GLU A 144 1.05 -22.80 0.34
CA GLU A 144 1.73 -22.27 1.52
C GLU A 144 2.09 -20.80 1.32
N LEU A 145 2.27 -20.06 2.42
CA LEU A 145 2.53 -18.63 2.39
C LEU A 145 3.72 -18.26 1.49
N ALA A 146 4.82 -19.01 1.55
CA ALA A 146 5.98 -18.74 0.68
C ALA A 146 5.66 -18.90 -0.82
N GLY A 147 4.79 -19.85 -1.17
CA GLY A 147 4.29 -20.03 -2.53
C GLY A 147 3.34 -18.90 -2.96
N ILE A 148 2.47 -18.45 -2.04
CA ILE A 148 1.56 -17.31 -2.25
C ILE A 148 2.38 -16.05 -2.53
N GLU A 149 3.39 -15.73 -1.70
CA GLU A 149 4.24 -14.55 -1.87
C GLU A 149 4.98 -14.57 -3.24
N ARG A 150 5.51 -15.73 -3.63
CA ARG A 150 6.15 -15.88 -4.94
C ARG A 150 5.14 -15.69 -6.07
N GLY A 151 3.96 -16.29 -5.99
CA GLY A 151 2.90 -16.19 -6.98
C GLY A 151 2.42 -14.74 -7.17
N LEU A 152 2.25 -13.98 -6.08
CA LEU A 152 1.90 -12.55 -6.12
C LEU A 152 2.95 -11.74 -6.90
N ALA A 153 4.23 -11.98 -6.61
CA ALA A 153 5.32 -11.31 -7.31
C ALA A 153 5.39 -11.71 -8.78
N GLU A 154 5.28 -13.00 -9.08
CA GLU A 154 5.36 -13.52 -10.45
C GLU A 154 4.20 -13.02 -11.32
N ASN A 155 2.98 -13.01 -10.81
CA ASN A 155 1.82 -12.43 -11.50
C ASN A 155 2.05 -10.94 -11.83
N THR A 156 2.59 -10.17 -10.88
CA THR A 156 2.91 -8.75 -11.09
C THR A 156 3.95 -8.56 -12.19
N ILE A 157 5.02 -9.36 -12.16
CA ILE A 157 6.11 -9.33 -13.15
C ILE A 157 5.58 -9.66 -14.54
N ARG A 158 4.87 -10.79 -14.69
CA ARG A 158 4.32 -11.24 -15.97
C ARG A 158 3.30 -10.25 -16.54
N TRP A 159 2.47 -9.64 -15.67
CA TRP A 159 1.56 -8.61 -16.13
C TRP A 159 2.29 -7.40 -16.71
N HIS A 160 3.34 -6.92 -16.02
CA HIS A 160 4.17 -5.84 -16.53
C HIS A 160 4.84 -6.19 -17.85
N GLU A 161 5.42 -7.38 -17.97
CA GLU A 161 6.11 -7.86 -19.18
C GLU A 161 5.16 -7.98 -20.38
N ARG A 162 3.94 -8.47 -20.15
CA ARG A 162 2.92 -8.64 -21.19
C ARG A 162 2.31 -7.31 -21.66
N THR A 163 2.14 -6.35 -20.78
CA THR A 163 1.42 -5.11 -21.06
C THR A 163 2.30 -3.89 -21.25
N GLY A 164 3.51 -3.89 -20.70
CA GLY A 164 4.36 -2.70 -20.57
C GLY A 164 3.83 -1.65 -19.57
N HIS A 165 2.73 -1.92 -18.89
CA HIS A 165 2.09 -0.96 -17.99
C HIS A 165 2.89 -0.76 -16.71
N LYS A 166 2.94 0.48 -16.23
CA LYS A 166 3.25 0.78 -14.84
C LYS A 166 2.08 0.35 -13.96
N ILE A 167 2.38 -0.27 -12.82
CA ILE A 167 1.40 -0.92 -11.94
C ILE A 167 1.34 -0.20 -10.59
N VAL A 168 0.14 0.15 -10.15
CA VAL A 168 -0.15 0.42 -8.74
C VAL A 168 -0.54 -0.91 -8.10
N TYR A 169 0.25 -1.38 -7.14
CA TYR A 169 -0.09 -2.57 -6.37
C TYR A 169 -0.69 -2.13 -5.04
N TRP A 170 -1.96 -2.37 -4.82
CA TRP A 170 -2.68 -2.02 -3.60
C TRP A 170 -2.97 -3.27 -2.77
N GLY A 171 -2.31 -3.39 -1.63
CA GLY A 171 -2.38 -4.59 -0.80
C GLY A 171 -2.00 -4.36 0.67
N GLY A 172 -1.74 -5.45 1.38
CA GLY A 172 -1.29 -5.42 2.76
C GLY A 172 0.21 -5.18 2.90
N LEU A 173 0.59 -4.42 3.93
CA LEU A 173 1.99 -4.04 4.17
C LEU A 173 2.93 -5.26 4.20
N ALA A 174 2.52 -6.36 4.86
CA ALA A 174 3.34 -7.54 5.02
C ALA A 174 3.78 -8.18 3.70
N HIS A 175 2.96 -8.09 2.65
CA HIS A 175 3.27 -8.64 1.34
C HIS A 175 4.20 -7.75 0.52
N LEU A 176 4.15 -6.42 0.76
CA LEU A 176 4.73 -5.43 -0.13
C LEU A 176 6.06 -4.84 0.35
N VAL A 177 6.45 -5.06 1.62
CA VAL A 177 7.75 -4.61 2.12
C VAL A 177 8.90 -5.34 1.42
N ASN A 178 10.00 -4.60 1.22
CA ASN A 178 11.25 -5.13 0.69
C ASN A 178 12.08 -5.81 1.79
N GLY A 179 13.24 -6.40 1.41
CA GLY A 179 14.27 -6.96 2.27
C GLY A 179 14.23 -8.48 2.40
N ALA A 180 15.01 -9.02 3.33
CA ALA A 180 15.13 -10.45 3.59
C ALA A 180 13.86 -11.05 4.24
N ALA A 181 13.94 -12.20 4.88
CA ALA A 181 12.80 -12.80 5.58
C ALA A 181 12.24 -11.91 6.68
N ARG A 182 10.92 -11.94 6.85
CA ARG A 182 10.12 -11.15 7.80
C ARG A 182 9.42 -12.04 8.78
N THR A 183 9.17 -11.51 9.96
CA THR A 183 8.29 -12.12 10.95
C THR A 183 7.01 -11.32 11.07
N VAL A 184 5.88 -11.98 10.84
CA VAL A 184 4.53 -11.47 11.08
C VAL A 184 4.04 -12.01 12.41
N SER A 185 3.71 -11.14 13.34
CA SER A 185 3.21 -11.47 14.68
C SER A 185 1.71 -11.11 14.78
N PRO A 186 0.90 -11.80 15.61
CA PRO A 186 1.24 -13.02 16.34
C PRO A 186 1.42 -14.23 15.43
N GLY A 187 2.18 -15.24 15.87
CA GLY A 187 2.41 -16.49 15.13
C GLY A 187 3.87 -16.70 14.71
N ALA A 188 4.73 -15.71 14.85
CA ALA A 188 6.18 -15.78 14.59
C ALA A 188 6.55 -16.46 13.24
N LEU A 189 5.69 -16.31 12.23
CA LEU A 189 5.91 -16.87 10.91
C LEU A 189 6.92 -16.00 10.14
N THR A 190 8.09 -16.59 9.86
CA THR A 190 9.17 -15.92 9.11
C THR A 190 9.15 -16.39 7.66
N HIS A 191 9.11 -15.45 6.72
CA HIS A 191 9.08 -15.74 5.29
C HIS A 191 9.61 -14.58 4.45
N ARG A 192 9.89 -14.84 3.18
CA ARG A 192 10.22 -13.83 2.18
C ARG A 192 8.94 -13.30 1.52
N ASN A 193 8.78 -11.98 1.48
CA ASN A 193 7.59 -11.33 0.94
C ASN A 193 7.65 -11.14 -0.59
N ALA A 194 6.49 -10.94 -1.20
CA ALA A 194 6.36 -10.60 -2.63
C ALA A 194 7.17 -9.35 -2.99
N GLY A 195 7.17 -8.32 -2.14
CA GLY A 195 7.95 -7.09 -2.34
C GLY A 195 9.45 -7.35 -2.52
N SER A 196 10.01 -8.33 -1.82
CA SER A 196 11.42 -8.72 -1.96
C SER A 196 11.73 -9.31 -3.35
N TYR A 197 10.84 -10.14 -3.91
CA TYR A 197 10.97 -10.65 -5.27
C TYR A 197 10.78 -9.55 -6.32
N LEU A 198 9.86 -8.60 -6.08
CA LEU A 198 9.65 -7.45 -6.95
C LEU A 198 10.87 -6.51 -6.95
N ARG A 199 11.49 -6.27 -5.78
CA ARG A 199 12.73 -5.49 -5.68
C ARG A 199 13.87 -6.16 -6.43
N GLU A 200 14.02 -7.47 -6.32
CA GLU A 200 15.02 -8.24 -7.07
C GLU A 200 14.84 -8.07 -8.59
N ARG A 201 13.60 -8.10 -9.08
CA ARG A 201 13.28 -7.98 -10.51
C ARG A 201 13.38 -6.57 -11.07
N PHE A 202 12.89 -5.57 -10.34
CA PHE A 202 12.74 -4.21 -10.82
C PHE A 202 13.77 -3.22 -10.26
N GLY A 203 14.56 -3.61 -9.24
CA GLY A 203 15.51 -2.71 -8.58
C GLY A 203 14.83 -1.44 -8.06
N ALA A 204 15.37 -0.27 -8.40
CA ALA A 204 14.78 1.03 -8.06
C ALA A 204 13.43 1.30 -8.74
N GLY A 205 13.04 0.49 -9.74
CA GLY A 205 11.73 0.57 -10.37
C GLY A 205 10.58 -0.03 -9.53
N TYR A 206 10.87 -0.71 -8.41
CA TYR A 206 9.90 -1.10 -7.39
C TYR A 206 9.96 -0.12 -6.24
N VAL A 207 8.87 0.53 -5.93
CA VAL A 207 8.78 1.53 -4.85
C VAL A 207 7.71 1.11 -3.84
N PRO A 208 8.10 0.47 -2.72
CA PRO A 208 7.18 0.16 -1.63
C PRO A 208 6.89 1.42 -0.80
N VAL A 209 5.60 1.70 -0.64
CA VAL A 209 5.04 2.80 0.14
C VAL A 209 4.23 2.21 1.28
N GLY A 210 4.69 2.38 2.52
CA GLY A 210 3.95 1.96 3.70
C GLY A 210 2.85 2.96 4.03
N LEU A 211 1.62 2.49 4.15
CA LEU A 211 0.50 3.28 4.64
C LEU A 211 0.30 2.91 6.11
N THR A 212 0.68 3.82 7.02
CA THR A 212 0.75 3.59 8.46
C THR A 212 -0.09 4.62 9.24
N PHE A 213 -0.41 4.30 10.49
CA PHE A 213 -1.16 5.21 11.36
C PHE A 213 -0.75 5.04 12.83
N HIS A 214 -1.00 6.07 13.65
CA HIS A 214 -0.66 6.04 15.06
C HIS A 214 -1.78 5.46 15.92
N GLU A 215 -3.00 5.96 15.79
CA GLU A 215 -4.15 5.52 16.57
C GLU A 215 -5.44 5.58 15.76
N GLY A 216 -6.51 5.02 16.27
CA GLY A 216 -7.80 5.06 15.58
C GLY A 216 -8.94 4.57 16.46
N HIS A 217 -10.15 4.54 15.89
CA HIS A 217 -11.30 3.98 16.58
C HIS A 217 -11.03 2.49 16.91
N GLU A 218 -11.10 2.13 18.18
CA GLU A 218 -10.80 0.79 18.70
C GLU A 218 -9.33 0.33 18.56
N VAL A 219 -8.43 1.19 18.09
CA VAL A 219 -6.99 0.90 18.01
C VAL A 219 -6.25 1.91 18.88
N PRO A 220 -5.56 1.47 19.95
CA PRO A 220 -4.84 2.37 20.84
C PRO A 220 -3.67 3.06 20.14
N ALA A 221 -3.12 4.11 20.77
CA ALA A 221 -1.88 4.73 20.31
C ALA A 221 -0.76 3.68 20.18
N SER A 222 0.05 3.81 19.14
CA SER A 222 1.13 2.85 18.84
C SER A 222 2.05 2.64 20.04
N PRO A 223 2.44 1.39 20.34
CA PRO A 223 3.43 1.10 21.37
C PRO A 223 4.73 1.88 21.15
N ALA A 224 5.40 2.29 22.23
CA ALA A 224 6.56 3.18 22.18
C ALA A 224 7.77 2.61 21.41
N ASP A 225 7.84 1.30 21.23
CA ASP A 225 8.87 0.58 20.48
C ASP A 225 8.51 0.34 19.00
N PHE A 226 7.35 0.84 18.54
CA PHE A 226 6.95 0.79 17.15
C PHE A 226 7.39 2.05 16.39
N ALA A 227 7.68 1.91 15.09
CA ALA A 227 8.06 3.03 14.24
C ALA A 227 6.99 4.15 14.24
N GLU A 228 5.73 3.80 14.30
CA GLU A 228 4.60 4.71 14.29
C GLU A 228 4.57 5.67 15.51
N ALA A 229 5.12 5.26 16.64
CA ALA A 229 5.24 6.13 17.82
C ALA A 229 6.15 7.33 17.54
N VAL A 230 7.23 7.15 16.76
CA VAL A 230 8.12 8.23 16.33
C VAL A 230 7.51 9.01 15.17
N LEU A 231 6.89 8.32 14.21
CA LEU A 231 6.22 8.95 13.06
C LEU A 231 5.08 9.88 13.50
N ALA A 232 4.40 9.58 14.61
CA ALA A 232 3.32 10.42 15.15
C ALA A 232 3.74 11.84 15.54
N ALA A 233 5.05 12.11 15.70
CA ALA A 233 5.57 13.45 15.95
C ALA A 233 5.50 14.37 14.72
N GLY A 234 5.26 13.82 13.52
CA GLY A 234 5.07 14.57 12.29
C GLY A 234 3.69 15.25 12.19
N PRO A 235 3.36 15.85 11.04
CA PRO A 235 2.04 16.37 10.73
C PRO A 235 0.92 15.33 10.87
N ALA A 236 -0.34 15.76 10.92
CA ALA A 236 -1.49 14.84 11.02
C ALA A 236 -1.57 13.82 9.88
N ALA A 237 -1.19 14.23 8.67
CA ALA A 237 -1.04 13.34 7.52
C ALA A 237 0.11 13.85 6.62
N TYR A 238 1.00 12.96 6.20
CA TYR A 238 2.16 13.34 5.41
C TYR A 238 2.77 12.15 4.67
N VAL A 239 3.64 12.46 3.70
CA VAL A 239 4.55 11.49 3.07
C VAL A 239 5.98 11.81 3.47
N LEU A 240 6.76 10.78 3.76
CA LEU A 240 8.17 10.86 4.13
C LEU A 240 9.00 9.96 3.22
N ASP A 241 10.04 10.51 2.60
CA ASP A 241 11.06 9.73 1.90
C ASP A 241 12.09 9.22 2.92
N LEU A 242 12.14 7.91 3.11
CA LEU A 242 13.02 7.26 4.09
C LEU A 242 14.50 7.25 3.65
N HIS A 243 14.76 7.58 2.38
CA HIS A 243 16.10 7.69 1.81
C HIS A 243 16.57 9.13 1.59
N ALA A 244 15.76 10.12 2.02
CA ALA A 244 16.19 11.52 2.05
C ALA A 244 17.41 11.71 2.94
N ASP A 245 18.16 12.80 2.69
CA ASP A 245 19.32 13.16 3.50
C ASP A 245 18.93 13.30 4.96
N ALA A 246 19.65 12.59 5.82
CA ALA A 246 19.37 12.54 7.25
C ALA A 246 20.67 12.64 8.08
N PRO A 247 20.62 13.28 9.27
CA PRO A 247 21.71 13.22 10.24
C PRO A 247 22.07 11.76 10.60
N ALA A 248 23.30 11.51 10.99
CA ALA A 248 23.80 10.15 11.22
C ALA A 248 23.00 9.36 12.27
N ASP A 249 22.52 10.02 13.31
CA ASP A 249 21.69 9.42 14.36
C ASP A 249 20.25 9.10 13.87
N VAL A 250 19.71 9.92 12.97
CA VAL A 250 18.42 9.65 12.30
C VAL A 250 18.57 8.49 11.34
N ARG A 251 19.65 8.47 10.54
CA ARG A 251 19.95 7.33 9.65
C ARG A 251 20.10 6.04 10.44
N ALA A 252 20.81 6.08 11.55
CA ALA A 252 20.95 4.92 12.44
C ALA A 252 19.59 4.43 12.99
N TRP A 253 18.65 5.34 13.28
CA TRP A 253 17.29 4.96 13.67
C TRP A 253 16.51 4.32 12.51
N LEU A 254 16.57 4.88 11.31
CA LEU A 254 15.90 4.34 10.12
C LEU A 254 16.42 2.94 9.73
N ASP A 255 17.69 2.68 9.97
CA ASP A 255 18.39 1.43 9.63
C ASP A 255 18.38 0.41 10.80
N ALA A 256 17.94 0.82 11.99
CA ALA A 256 17.84 -0.08 13.15
C ALA A 256 16.67 -1.07 13.00
N PRO A 257 16.82 -2.31 13.52
CA PRO A 257 15.69 -3.21 13.63
C PRO A 257 14.51 -2.56 14.36
N THR A 258 13.33 -2.67 13.76
CA THR A 258 12.13 -2.02 14.29
C THR A 258 10.91 -2.94 14.23
N ARG A 259 9.82 -2.49 14.83
CA ARG A 259 8.48 -3.04 14.67
C ARG A 259 7.60 -2.02 13.99
N THR A 260 6.70 -2.47 13.13
CA THR A 260 5.65 -1.64 12.54
C THR A 260 4.31 -2.34 12.70
N ARG A 261 3.26 -1.60 13.01
CA ARG A 261 1.92 -2.13 13.22
C ARG A 261 1.43 -2.89 12.00
N LEU A 262 0.80 -4.03 12.24
CA LEU A 262 0.20 -4.86 11.20
C LEU A 262 -1.10 -5.46 11.73
N ILE A 263 -2.24 -4.89 11.34
CA ILE A 263 -3.57 -5.33 11.77
C ILE A 263 -4.18 -6.25 10.71
N GLY A 264 -4.40 -7.50 11.12
CA GLY A 264 -5.12 -8.52 10.35
C GLY A 264 -6.58 -8.69 10.80
N PRO A 265 -7.28 -9.69 10.23
CA PRO A 265 -8.70 -9.94 10.55
C PRO A 265 -8.96 -10.40 11.99
N ASP A 266 -7.95 -11.01 12.64
CA ASP A 266 -8.08 -11.56 14.00
C ASP A 266 -7.49 -10.61 15.06
N TYR A 267 -7.50 -9.29 14.79
CA TYR A 267 -6.93 -8.29 15.68
C TYR A 267 -7.69 -8.17 17.00
N ASP A 268 -6.94 -8.19 18.11
CA ASP A 268 -7.45 -7.92 19.46
C ASP A 268 -6.83 -6.61 19.99
N PRO A 269 -7.62 -5.54 20.19
CA PRO A 269 -7.13 -4.28 20.74
C PRO A 269 -6.50 -4.40 22.12
N ALA A 270 -6.88 -5.41 22.91
CA ALA A 270 -6.33 -5.64 24.24
C ALA A 270 -4.88 -6.17 24.21
N ASP A 271 -4.46 -6.73 23.06
CA ASP A 271 -3.11 -7.25 22.81
C ASP A 271 -2.43 -6.57 21.63
N ASP A 272 -2.69 -5.27 21.38
CA ASP A 272 -2.22 -4.48 20.24
C ASP A 272 -0.71 -4.65 19.96
N ALA A 273 0.11 -4.70 21.01
CA ALA A 273 1.56 -4.84 20.88
C ALA A 273 2.01 -6.16 20.22
N SER A 274 1.15 -7.18 20.16
CA SER A 274 1.44 -8.44 19.48
C SER A 274 1.24 -8.38 17.96
N TYR A 275 0.54 -7.36 17.44
CA TYR A 275 0.21 -7.27 16.02
C TYR A 275 1.20 -6.37 15.27
N HIS A 276 2.32 -6.96 14.84
CA HIS A 276 3.38 -6.21 14.17
C HIS A 276 4.15 -7.03 13.13
N LEU A 277 4.82 -6.31 12.24
CA LEU A 277 5.89 -6.81 11.38
C LEU A 277 7.22 -6.50 12.05
N SER A 278 8.16 -7.45 12.02
CA SER A 278 9.53 -7.32 12.55
C SER A 278 10.55 -8.07 11.68
N GLY A 279 11.82 -8.03 12.04
CA GLY A 279 12.91 -8.73 11.35
C GLY A 279 13.60 -7.91 10.26
N GLY A 280 13.47 -6.59 10.28
CA GLY A 280 14.19 -5.66 9.41
C GLY A 280 14.04 -4.24 9.91
N SER A 281 14.44 -3.25 9.14
CA SER A 281 14.37 -1.83 9.45
C SER A 281 13.37 -1.09 8.58
N LEU A 282 12.98 0.11 9.00
CA LEU A 282 12.02 0.92 8.26
C LEU A 282 12.54 1.27 6.85
N ALA A 283 13.82 1.68 6.74
CA ALA A 283 14.45 2.04 5.47
C ALA A 283 14.78 0.82 4.59
N GLU A 284 14.95 -0.37 5.17
CA GLU A 284 15.06 -1.61 4.38
C GLU A 284 13.72 -1.99 3.75
N TRP A 285 12.64 -1.85 4.51
CA TRP A 285 11.31 -2.30 4.10
C TRP A 285 10.67 -1.40 3.06
N LEU A 286 10.85 -0.09 3.19
CA LEU A 286 10.06 0.91 2.49
C LEU A 286 10.94 2.00 1.89
N ASP A 287 10.52 2.52 0.75
CA ASP A 287 11.11 3.73 0.17
C ASP A 287 10.39 4.98 0.70
N LEU A 288 9.09 4.90 0.84
CA LEU A 288 8.24 5.99 1.32
C LEU A 288 7.31 5.47 2.43
N VAL A 289 6.98 6.36 3.36
CA VAL A 289 5.88 6.17 4.31
C VAL A 289 4.84 7.26 4.11
N VAL A 290 3.59 6.87 4.00
CA VAL A 290 2.44 7.76 4.23
C VAL A 290 1.96 7.47 5.65
N HIS A 291 2.07 8.46 6.51
CA HIS A 291 1.60 8.35 7.89
C HIS A 291 0.38 9.22 8.12
N VAL A 292 -0.64 8.63 8.71
CA VAL A 292 -1.87 9.31 9.14
C VAL A 292 -1.97 9.13 10.65
N ARG A 293 -2.11 10.25 11.41
CA ARG A 293 -2.12 10.15 12.88
C ARG A 293 -3.32 9.38 13.38
N ASP A 294 -4.52 9.76 12.94
CA ASP A 294 -5.79 9.21 13.42
C ASP A 294 -6.59 8.59 12.26
N VAL A 295 -7.10 7.38 12.47
CA VAL A 295 -7.90 6.67 11.46
C VAL A 295 -9.24 6.19 12.00
N GLY A 296 -10.24 6.20 11.13
CA GLY A 296 -11.55 5.60 11.35
C GLY A 296 -11.70 4.25 10.66
N ALA A 297 -12.77 3.53 10.98
CA ALA A 297 -13.10 2.27 10.31
C ALA A 297 -13.51 2.51 8.86
N ALA A 298 -13.13 1.60 7.95
CA ALA A 298 -13.62 1.58 6.58
C ALA A 298 -15.15 1.32 6.55
N ARG A 299 -15.81 1.88 5.56
CA ARG A 299 -17.26 1.74 5.36
C ARG A 299 -17.55 0.45 4.62
N LEU A 300 -18.09 -0.56 5.33
CA LEU A 300 -18.38 -1.86 4.75
C LEU A 300 -19.54 -1.79 3.76
N LEU A 301 -19.41 -2.50 2.63
CA LEU A 301 -20.51 -2.76 1.69
C LEU A 301 -21.58 -3.61 2.38
N ARG A 302 -22.83 -3.22 2.21
CA ARG A 302 -24.02 -3.93 2.70
C ARG A 302 -24.78 -4.53 1.54
#